data_9d958e738aa5dab19a11126f075cfc5c
#
_entry.id   9d958e738aa5dab19a11126f075cfc5c
#
_cell.length_a   1.000
_cell.length_b   1.000
_cell.length_c   1.000
_cell.angle_alpha   90.00
_cell.angle_beta   90.00
_cell.angle_gamma   90.00
#
_symmetry.space_group_name_H-M   'P 1'
#
loop_
_entity.id
_entity.type
_entity.pdbx_description
1 polymer ?
#
loop_
_entity_poly.entity_id
_entity_poly.type
_entity_poly.pdbx_seq_one_letter_code
_entity_poly.pdbx_strand_id
1 'polypeptide(L)'
;MGVLTRVLKAAWAEMTKPETYVTGDEFEHYVREYLFTKEGYDLVHQTHDYETNRDDFVETSKEPDFRFRSRRSGREFLVEAKYRSRLYQEAVEWCKPYQLNRYKAVDKDISVLVAIGLGGHPNSPEHVYIVPVRHIKYRRLFPSFLRHYEVPADRCVNADKILLSL
;
A
#
# COMPACT_ATOMS: atom_id res chain seq x y z
N MET A 1 -24.23 5.52 26.88
CA MET A 1 -24.29 4.63 25.73
C MET A 1 -23.46 3.38 26.04
N GLY A 2 -24.10 2.24 26.06
CA GLY A 2 -23.48 0.98 26.49
C GLY A 2 -22.50 0.41 25.46
N VAL A 3 -21.58 -0.42 25.96
CA VAL A 3 -20.60 -1.19 25.18
C VAL A 3 -21.29 -1.99 24.04
N LEU A 4 -22.49 -2.50 24.31
CA LEU A 4 -23.31 -3.24 23.34
C LEU A 4 -23.67 -2.40 22.09
N THR A 5 -23.99 -1.13 22.26
CA THR A 5 -24.33 -0.21 21.15
C THR A 5 -23.10 0.11 20.30
N ARG A 6 -21.91 0.18 20.89
CA ARG A 6 -20.65 0.35 20.15
C ARG A 6 -20.28 -0.89 19.35
N VAL A 7 -20.44 -2.07 19.94
CA VAL A 7 -20.17 -3.36 19.27
C VAL A 7 -21.13 -3.57 18.11
N LEU A 8 -22.43 -3.29 18.27
CA LEU A 8 -23.42 -3.39 17.21
C LEU A 8 -23.17 -2.38 16.07
N LYS A 9 -22.79 -1.14 16.39
CA LYS A 9 -22.42 -0.14 15.38
C LYS A 9 -21.18 -0.55 14.60
N ALA A 10 -20.15 -1.04 15.28
CA ALA A 10 -18.92 -1.51 14.64
C ALA A 10 -19.18 -2.72 13.74
N ALA A 11 -19.99 -3.69 14.20
CA ALA A 11 -20.38 -4.84 13.41
C ALA A 11 -21.20 -4.45 12.18
N TRP A 12 -22.11 -3.48 12.32
CA TRP A 12 -22.94 -3.00 11.20
C TRP A 12 -22.12 -2.21 10.17
N ALA A 13 -21.18 -1.38 10.63
CA ALA A 13 -20.25 -0.66 9.79
C ALA A 13 -19.35 -1.63 8.97
N GLU A 14 -18.84 -2.68 9.59
CA GLU A 14 -18.06 -3.72 8.92
C GLU A 14 -18.88 -4.48 7.86
N MET A 15 -20.15 -4.82 8.16
CA MET A 15 -21.06 -5.48 7.22
C MET A 15 -21.48 -4.61 6.03
N THR A 16 -21.33 -3.29 6.14
CA THR A 16 -21.75 -2.33 5.09
C THR A 16 -20.57 -1.74 4.30
N LYS A 17 -19.32 -2.12 4.61
CA LYS A 17 -18.15 -1.72 3.82
C LYS A 17 -18.27 -2.22 2.38
N PRO A 18 -18.02 -1.38 1.36
CA PRO A 18 -17.89 -1.86 -0.01
C PRO A 18 -16.77 -2.91 -0.12
N GLU A 19 -16.99 -3.93 -0.92
CA GLU A 19 -16.02 -5.03 -1.14
C GLU A 19 -14.62 -4.53 -1.53
N THR A 20 -14.53 -3.44 -2.31
CA THR A 20 -13.27 -2.79 -2.68
C THR A 20 -12.48 -2.25 -1.51
N TYR A 21 -13.14 -1.78 -0.44
CA TYR A 21 -12.48 -1.31 0.78
C TYR A 21 -11.97 -2.48 1.62
N VAL A 22 -12.76 -3.53 1.78
CA VAL A 22 -12.35 -4.75 2.50
C VAL A 22 -11.10 -5.35 1.83
N THR A 23 -11.09 -5.43 0.52
CA THR A 23 -9.96 -5.92 -0.28
C THR A 23 -8.71 -5.05 -0.11
N GLY A 24 -8.88 -3.73 -0.07
CA GLY A 24 -7.79 -2.77 0.18
C GLY A 24 -7.20 -2.96 1.57
N ASP A 25 -8.03 -2.98 2.60
CA ASP A 25 -7.63 -3.16 4.00
C ASP A 25 -6.89 -4.49 4.23
N GLU A 26 -7.34 -5.58 3.60
CA GLU A 26 -6.69 -6.89 3.69
C GLU A 26 -5.29 -6.88 3.08
N PHE A 27 -5.12 -6.21 1.94
CA PHE A 27 -3.81 -6.09 1.32
C PHE A 27 -2.88 -5.14 2.09
N GLU A 28 -3.39 -4.03 2.62
CA GLU A 28 -2.63 -3.15 3.52
C GLU A 28 -2.15 -3.91 4.76
N HIS A 29 -3.03 -4.72 5.36
CA HIS A 29 -2.64 -5.60 6.47
C HIS A 29 -1.51 -6.55 6.07
N TYR A 30 -1.60 -7.18 4.89
CA TYR A 30 -0.56 -8.04 4.35
C TYR A 30 0.77 -7.30 4.14
N VAL A 31 0.75 -6.09 3.59
CA VAL A 31 1.95 -5.25 3.41
C VAL A 31 2.64 -4.98 4.74
N ARG A 32 1.87 -4.62 5.77
CA ARG A 32 2.40 -4.31 7.09
C ARG A 32 2.92 -5.54 7.85
N GLU A 33 2.20 -6.66 7.80
CA GLU A 33 2.52 -7.83 8.63
C GLU A 33 3.52 -8.80 7.97
N TYR A 34 3.61 -8.80 6.64
CA TYR A 34 4.45 -9.76 5.91
C TYR A 34 5.57 -9.12 5.08
N LEU A 35 5.35 -7.96 4.48
CA LEU A 35 6.36 -7.32 3.63
C LEU A 35 7.28 -6.39 4.42
N PHE A 36 6.71 -5.55 5.29
CA PHE A 36 7.46 -4.60 6.12
C PHE A 36 7.24 -4.87 7.60
N THR A 37 7.70 -6.04 8.05
CA THR A 37 7.43 -6.57 9.38
C THR A 37 8.05 -5.73 10.48
N LYS A 38 7.45 -5.76 11.67
CA LYS A 38 7.91 -5.04 12.87
C LYS A 38 9.33 -5.40 13.34
N GLU A 39 9.87 -6.54 12.89
CA GLU A 39 11.25 -6.93 13.18
C GLU A 39 12.25 -6.07 12.42
N GLY A 40 11.90 -5.66 11.18
CA GLY A 40 12.76 -4.86 10.31
C GLY A 40 12.40 -3.39 10.24
N TYR A 41 11.16 -3.03 10.57
CA TYR A 41 10.62 -1.70 10.33
C TYR A 41 9.79 -1.18 11.50
N ASP A 42 9.91 0.11 11.78
CA ASP A 42 8.96 0.83 12.62
C ASP A 42 7.89 1.47 11.73
N LEU A 43 6.62 1.23 12.04
CA LEU A 43 5.51 1.95 11.43
C LEU A 43 5.44 3.35 12.07
N VAL A 44 5.85 4.36 11.31
CA VAL A 44 5.87 5.76 11.78
C VAL A 44 4.49 6.40 11.65
N HIS A 45 3.81 6.12 10.54
CA HIS A 45 2.46 6.61 10.25
C HIS A 45 1.71 5.66 9.33
N GLN A 46 0.40 5.56 9.54
CA GLN A 46 -0.54 4.91 8.63
C GLN A 46 -1.71 5.84 8.39
N THR A 47 -2.05 6.04 7.13
CA THR A 47 -3.24 6.80 6.74
C THR A 47 -4.47 6.02 7.17
N HIS A 48 -5.34 6.62 7.97
CA HIS A 48 -6.50 5.92 8.53
C HIS A 48 -7.59 5.67 7.49
N ASP A 49 -8.32 4.59 7.73
CA ASP A 49 -9.51 4.17 6.99
C ASP A 49 -10.60 5.23 6.91
N TYR A 50 -11.43 5.08 5.86
CA TYR A 50 -12.64 5.84 5.57
C TYR A 50 -13.56 6.15 6.77
N GLU A 51 -13.61 5.30 7.80
CA GLU A 51 -14.50 5.49 8.95
C GLU A 51 -14.00 6.52 9.97
N THR A 52 -12.70 6.71 10.10
CA THR A 52 -12.12 7.61 11.11
C THR A 52 -12.05 9.07 10.62
N ASN A 53 -12.18 9.33 9.31
CA ASN A 53 -11.83 10.59 8.67
C ASN A 53 -12.95 11.22 7.83
N ARG A 54 -14.20 11.05 8.23
CA ARG A 54 -15.32 11.68 7.50
C ARG A 54 -15.21 13.22 7.48
N ASP A 55 -14.54 13.79 8.48
CA ASP A 55 -14.33 15.25 8.61
C ASP A 55 -12.92 15.71 8.17
N ASP A 56 -11.89 14.80 8.16
CA ASP A 56 -10.51 15.11 7.74
C ASP A 56 -10.16 14.54 6.34
N PHE A 57 -11.14 14.11 5.58
CA PHE A 57 -11.01 13.36 4.33
C PHE A 57 -10.17 14.05 3.23
N VAL A 58 -9.99 15.37 3.29
CA VAL A 58 -9.38 16.15 2.19
C VAL A 58 -7.85 16.15 2.21
N GLU A 59 -7.19 16.06 3.36
CA GLU A 59 -5.73 16.14 3.45
C GLU A 59 -5.03 14.78 3.63
N THR A 60 -5.55 13.91 4.49
CA THR A 60 -4.94 12.60 4.79
C THR A 60 -5.07 11.62 3.63
N SER A 61 -6.13 11.72 2.80
CA SER A 61 -6.29 10.90 1.59
C SER A 61 -5.28 11.22 0.48
N LYS A 62 -4.41 12.21 0.69
CA LYS A 62 -3.39 12.65 -0.28
C LYS A 62 -2.02 12.01 -0.05
N GLU A 63 -1.77 11.42 1.11
CA GLU A 63 -0.51 10.74 1.42
C GLU A 63 -0.57 9.24 1.05
N PRO A 64 0.58 8.59 0.81
CA PRO A 64 0.66 7.13 0.73
C PRO A 64 0.15 6.46 2.01
N ASP A 65 -0.24 5.19 1.89
CA ASP A 65 -0.89 4.45 2.98
C ASP A 65 -0.01 4.31 4.22
N PHE A 66 1.32 4.18 4.05
CA PHE A 66 2.25 3.96 5.15
C PHE A 66 3.48 4.85 5.09
N ARG A 67 4.01 5.18 6.27
CA ARG A 67 5.36 5.67 6.48
C ARG A 67 6.12 4.71 7.39
N PHE A 68 7.17 4.11 6.88
CA PHE A 68 8.04 3.20 7.61
C PHE A 68 9.42 3.82 7.84
N ARG A 69 10.07 3.34 8.92
CA ARG A 69 11.49 3.58 9.19
C ARG A 69 12.22 2.24 9.26
N SER A 70 13.26 2.06 8.48
CA SER A 70 14.12 0.90 8.59
C SER A 70 14.86 0.91 9.93
N ARG A 71 14.75 -0.16 10.70
CA ARG A 71 15.48 -0.31 11.96
C ARG A 71 16.97 -0.46 11.74
N ARG A 72 17.36 -0.97 10.59
CA ARG A 72 18.76 -1.19 10.22
C ARG A 72 19.48 0.11 9.86
N SER A 73 18.90 0.93 9.02
CA SER A 73 19.53 2.15 8.47
C SER A 73 19.02 3.44 9.09
N GLY A 74 17.89 3.43 9.79
CA GLY A 74 17.17 4.61 10.25
C GLY A 74 16.48 5.39 9.13
N ARG A 75 16.56 4.93 7.87
CA ARG A 75 15.97 5.61 6.71
C ARG A 75 14.46 5.45 6.71
N GLU A 76 13.78 6.56 6.46
CA GLU A 76 12.33 6.59 6.28
C GLU A 76 11.95 6.54 4.80
N PHE A 77 10.81 5.92 4.52
CA PHE A 77 10.22 5.83 3.19
C PHE A 77 8.70 5.67 3.31
N LEU A 78 8.01 5.97 2.22
CA LEU A 78 6.56 5.84 2.11
C LEU A 78 6.21 4.63 1.26
N VAL A 79 5.07 4.01 1.56
CA VAL A 79 4.54 2.87 0.79
C VAL A 79 3.08 3.11 0.48
N GLU A 80 2.75 3.03 -0.81
CA GLU A 80 1.38 2.94 -1.31
C GLU A 80 1.06 1.48 -1.60
N ALA A 81 -0.05 0.96 -1.09
CA ALA A 81 -0.50 -0.41 -1.26
C ALA A 81 -1.62 -0.49 -2.31
N LYS A 82 -1.46 -1.34 -3.32
CA LYS A 82 -2.47 -1.55 -4.36
C LYS A 82 -2.65 -3.03 -4.66
N TYR A 83 -3.85 -3.54 -4.49
CA TYR A 83 -4.21 -4.90 -4.88
C TYR A 83 -5.08 -4.91 -6.14
N ARG A 84 -4.83 -5.90 -7.00
CA ARG A 84 -5.66 -6.20 -8.16
C ARG A 84 -5.85 -7.72 -8.28
N SER A 85 -7.08 -8.16 -8.36
CA SER A 85 -7.38 -9.59 -8.50
C SER A 85 -6.93 -10.16 -9.86
N ARG A 86 -6.82 -9.31 -10.88
CA ARG A 86 -6.43 -9.67 -12.25
C ARG A 86 -5.91 -8.47 -13.02
N LEU A 87 -5.25 -8.74 -14.11
CA LEU A 87 -4.92 -7.72 -15.11
C LEU A 87 -6.20 -7.18 -15.79
N TYR A 88 -6.20 -5.90 -16.06
CA TYR A 88 -7.21 -5.25 -16.90
C TYR A 88 -6.54 -4.77 -18.18
N GLN A 89 -7.02 -5.26 -19.35
CA GLN A 89 -6.40 -4.98 -20.64
C GLN A 89 -4.85 -5.22 -20.60
N GLU A 90 -4.46 -6.39 -20.12
CA GLU A 90 -3.07 -6.87 -20.03
C GLU A 90 -2.14 -6.04 -19.12
N ALA A 91 -2.67 -5.15 -18.29
CA ALA A 91 -1.89 -4.28 -17.40
C ALA A 91 -2.50 -4.17 -16.01
N VAL A 92 -1.69 -3.72 -15.06
CA VAL A 92 -2.13 -3.25 -13.75
C VAL A 92 -2.33 -1.73 -13.84
N GLU A 93 -3.57 -1.26 -13.71
CA GLU A 93 -3.84 0.16 -13.49
C GLU A 93 -3.82 0.42 -11.98
N TRP A 94 -2.75 1.07 -11.51
CA TRP A 94 -2.50 1.16 -10.06
C TRP A 94 -2.98 2.46 -9.42
N CYS A 95 -3.10 3.56 -10.18
CA CYS A 95 -3.52 4.85 -9.64
C CYS A 95 -4.24 5.72 -10.67
N LYS A 96 -4.85 6.80 -10.18
CA LYS A 96 -5.40 7.87 -11.03
C LYS A 96 -4.30 8.84 -11.48
N PRO A 97 -4.50 9.65 -12.57
CA PRO A 97 -3.48 10.54 -13.10
C PRO A 97 -2.90 11.51 -12.07
N TYR A 98 -3.73 12.13 -11.26
CA TYR A 98 -3.32 13.09 -10.24
C TYR A 98 -2.52 12.44 -9.10
N GLN A 99 -2.74 11.16 -8.80
CA GLN A 99 -2.00 10.43 -7.77
C GLN A 99 -0.56 10.19 -8.20
N LEU A 100 -0.33 9.78 -9.45
CA LEU A 100 1.03 9.58 -9.97
C LEU A 100 1.88 10.84 -9.87
N ASN A 101 1.34 11.99 -10.30
CA ASN A 101 2.06 13.26 -10.25
C ASN A 101 2.36 13.68 -8.81
N ARG A 102 1.41 13.47 -7.90
CA ARG A 102 1.58 13.77 -6.48
C ARG A 102 2.65 12.91 -5.84
N TYR A 103 2.61 11.60 -6.06
CA TYR A 103 3.62 10.69 -5.48
C TYR A 103 5.02 10.96 -6.04
N LYS A 104 5.15 11.35 -7.31
CA LYS A 104 6.42 11.80 -7.87
C LYS A 104 6.93 13.10 -7.25
N ALA A 105 6.05 14.00 -6.88
CA ALA A 105 6.43 15.23 -6.16
C ALA A 105 6.94 14.89 -4.76
N VAL A 106 6.23 14.03 -4.02
CA VAL A 106 6.62 13.56 -2.68
C VAL A 106 7.95 12.78 -2.73
N ASP A 107 8.17 11.96 -3.75
CA ASP A 107 9.38 11.14 -3.92
C ASP A 107 10.67 11.95 -4.05
N LYS A 108 10.58 13.25 -4.30
CA LYS A 108 11.75 14.16 -4.31
C LYS A 108 12.32 14.40 -2.91
N ASP A 109 11.45 14.37 -1.90
CA ASP A 109 11.81 14.64 -0.51
C ASP A 109 11.97 13.35 0.31
N ILE A 110 11.06 12.40 0.12
CA ILE A 110 11.07 11.10 0.77
C ILE A 110 10.69 10.01 -0.22
N SER A 111 11.50 8.96 -0.32
CA SER A 111 11.28 7.88 -1.30
C SER A 111 9.91 7.23 -1.14
N VAL A 112 9.20 7.06 -2.26
CA VAL A 112 7.90 6.41 -2.33
C VAL A 112 8.02 5.08 -3.07
N LEU A 113 7.62 4.00 -2.41
CA LEU A 113 7.50 2.66 -2.98
C LEU A 113 6.02 2.33 -3.21
N VAL A 114 5.71 1.67 -4.31
CA VAL A 114 4.38 1.13 -4.57
C VAL A 114 4.44 -0.38 -4.39
N ALA A 115 3.71 -0.89 -3.39
CA ALA A 115 3.51 -2.31 -3.19
C ALA A 115 2.27 -2.75 -3.98
N ILE A 116 2.44 -3.62 -4.96
CA ILE A 116 1.37 -4.13 -5.81
C ILE A 116 1.19 -5.62 -5.56
N GLY A 117 0.00 -6.01 -5.11
CA GLY A 117 -0.44 -7.40 -5.07
C GLY A 117 -1.29 -7.71 -6.30
N LEU A 118 -1.00 -8.82 -6.96
CA LEU A 118 -1.72 -9.26 -8.16
C LEU A 118 -2.09 -10.74 -8.06
N GLY A 119 -3.38 -11.02 -8.31
CA GLY A 119 -3.91 -12.38 -8.29
C GLY A 119 -4.01 -12.99 -6.89
N GLY A 120 -4.59 -14.17 -6.78
CA GLY A 120 -4.81 -14.84 -5.50
C GLY A 120 -5.80 -14.08 -4.60
N HIS A 121 -5.46 -14.00 -3.32
CA HIS A 121 -6.25 -13.28 -2.32
C HIS A 121 -5.47 -12.04 -1.81
N PRO A 122 -6.12 -10.95 -1.39
CA PRO A 122 -5.43 -9.75 -0.93
C PRO A 122 -4.44 -9.99 0.22
N ASN A 123 -4.75 -10.90 1.13
CA ASN A 123 -3.86 -11.29 2.23
C ASN A 123 -2.91 -12.45 1.88
N SER A 124 -2.98 -12.97 0.65
CA SER A 124 -2.11 -14.01 0.09
C SER A 124 -2.02 -13.87 -1.43
N PRO A 125 -1.46 -12.75 -1.94
CA PRO A 125 -1.38 -12.49 -3.37
C PRO A 125 -0.46 -13.51 -4.08
N GLU A 126 -0.79 -13.82 -5.32
CA GLU A 126 0.00 -14.73 -6.16
C GLU A 126 1.33 -14.09 -6.56
N HIS A 127 1.29 -12.79 -6.88
CA HIS A 127 2.47 -12.00 -7.23
C HIS A 127 2.52 -10.72 -6.39
N VAL A 128 3.72 -10.35 -5.97
CA VAL A 128 3.98 -9.10 -5.25
C VAL A 128 5.12 -8.34 -5.92
N TYR A 129 4.90 -7.06 -6.16
CA TYR A 129 5.89 -6.17 -6.76
C TYR A 129 6.12 -4.97 -5.84
N ILE A 130 7.39 -4.57 -5.68
CA ILE A 130 7.77 -3.34 -4.97
C ILE A 130 8.45 -2.41 -5.96
N VAL A 131 7.73 -1.39 -6.40
CA VAL A 131 8.16 -0.50 -7.47
C VAL A 131 8.44 0.90 -6.93
N PRO A 132 9.69 1.40 -7.04
CA PRO A 132 9.96 2.80 -6.73
C PRO A 132 9.17 3.73 -7.67
N VAL A 133 8.49 4.73 -7.12
CA VAL A 133 7.65 5.66 -7.91
C VAL A 133 8.47 6.37 -8.99
N ARG A 134 9.74 6.70 -8.74
CA ARG A 134 10.60 7.35 -9.73
C ARG A 134 10.85 6.52 -11.00
N HIS A 135 10.71 5.19 -10.93
CA HIS A 135 10.82 4.31 -12.08
C HIS A 135 9.51 4.21 -12.88
N ILE A 136 8.39 4.64 -12.30
CA ILE A 136 7.08 4.57 -12.93
C ILE A 136 6.87 5.77 -13.85
N LYS A 137 6.66 5.53 -15.14
CA LYS A 137 6.30 6.57 -16.12
C LYS A 137 4.80 6.68 -16.34
N TYR A 138 4.09 5.56 -16.26
CA TYR A 138 2.69 5.44 -16.65
C TYR A 138 1.86 4.81 -15.54
N ARG A 139 0.56 5.08 -15.52
CA ARG A 139 -0.39 4.50 -14.57
C ARG A 139 -0.68 3.01 -14.84
N ARG A 140 -0.52 2.60 -16.08
CA ARG A 140 -0.68 1.21 -16.52
C ARG A 140 0.67 0.54 -16.59
N LEU A 141 0.84 -0.48 -15.77
CA LEU A 141 2.09 -1.23 -15.64
C LEU A 141 1.89 -2.62 -16.24
N PHE A 142 2.65 -2.91 -17.28
CA PHE A 142 2.61 -4.20 -17.95
C PHE A 142 3.46 -5.26 -17.23
N PRO A 143 3.13 -6.54 -17.33
CA PRO A 143 3.92 -7.63 -16.73
C PRO A 143 5.40 -7.60 -17.11
N SER A 144 5.73 -7.19 -18.35
CA SER A 144 7.11 -7.03 -18.81
C SER A 144 7.91 -6.00 -18.02
N PHE A 145 7.27 -4.98 -17.50
CA PHE A 145 7.87 -4.01 -16.59
C PHE A 145 7.89 -4.52 -15.15
N LEU A 146 6.76 -5.03 -14.65
CA LEU A 146 6.57 -5.46 -13.26
C LEU A 146 7.52 -6.60 -12.85
N ARG A 147 7.84 -7.53 -13.74
CA ARG A 147 8.73 -8.65 -13.47
C ARG A 147 10.11 -8.26 -12.90
N HIS A 148 10.57 -7.04 -13.18
CA HIS A 148 11.85 -6.51 -12.67
C HIS A 148 11.77 -6.09 -11.19
N TYR A 149 10.56 -6.02 -10.64
CA TYR A 149 10.28 -5.55 -9.27
C TYR A 149 9.58 -6.60 -8.43
N GLU A 150 9.47 -7.82 -8.94
CA GLU A 150 8.85 -8.91 -8.23
C GLU A 150 9.68 -9.32 -7.01
N VAL A 151 8.99 -9.49 -5.90
CA VAL A 151 9.58 -9.95 -4.63
C VAL A 151 8.86 -11.22 -4.18
N PRO A 152 9.54 -12.12 -3.44
CA PRO A 152 8.87 -13.27 -2.86
C PRO A 152 7.72 -12.85 -1.95
N ALA A 153 6.52 -13.40 -2.16
CA ALA A 153 5.33 -13.09 -1.39
C ALA A 153 5.40 -13.58 0.07
N ASP A 154 6.28 -14.53 0.36
CA ASP A 154 6.47 -15.16 1.66
C ASP A 154 7.63 -14.57 2.49
N ARG A 155 8.22 -13.46 2.05
CA ARG A 155 9.42 -12.89 2.68
C ARG A 155 9.30 -11.38 2.92
N CYS A 156 9.91 -10.96 4.03
CA CYS A 156 10.09 -9.56 4.32
C CYS A 156 10.95 -8.88 3.22
N VAL A 157 10.52 -7.71 2.79
CA VAL A 157 11.20 -6.89 1.77
C VAL A 157 12.43 -6.22 2.37
N ASN A 158 13.55 -6.22 1.65
CA ASN A 158 14.71 -5.41 2.00
C ASN A 158 14.62 -4.03 1.34
N ALA A 159 13.90 -3.10 2.00
CA ALA A 159 13.74 -1.74 1.49
C ALA A 159 15.07 -1.00 1.37
N ASP A 160 16.02 -1.20 2.28
CA ASP A 160 17.31 -0.53 2.22
C ASP A 160 18.06 -0.86 0.92
N LYS A 161 18.01 -2.12 0.47
CA LYS A 161 18.60 -2.53 -0.81
C LYS A 161 17.93 -1.81 -2.00
N ILE A 162 16.61 -1.71 -1.99
CA ILE A 162 15.86 -1.02 -3.04
C ILE A 162 16.21 0.47 -3.03
N LEU A 163 16.22 1.11 -1.86
CA LEU A 163 16.48 2.54 -1.69
C LEU A 163 17.94 2.93 -1.99
N LEU A 164 18.88 2.01 -1.88
CA LEU A 164 20.30 2.24 -2.24
C LEU A 164 20.54 2.14 -3.75
N SER A 165 19.64 1.47 -4.49
CA SER A 165 19.74 1.34 -5.95
C SER A 165 19.08 2.50 -6.71
N LEU A 166 18.56 3.48 -6.01
CA LEU A 166 17.93 4.69 -6.53
C LEU A 166 18.94 5.83 -6.61
#